data_30a4f9c2a63c0507f51a8758b6556a9d
#
_entry.id   30a4f9c2a63c0507f51a8758b6556a9d
#
_cell.length_a   1.000
_cell.length_b   1.000
_cell.length_c   1.000
_cell.angle_alpha   90.00
_cell.angle_beta   90.00
_cell.angle_gamma   90.00
#
_symmetry.space_group_name_H-M   'P 1'
#
loop_
_entity.id
_entity.type
_entity.pdbx_description
1 polymer ?
#
loop_
_entity_poly.entity_id
_entity_poly.type
_entity_poly.pdbx_seq_one_letter_code
_entity_poly.pdbx_strand_id
1 'polypeptide(L)'
;MPGREAATRPGALRWLAYAGAVFAIAWVALQAYYFVQIALWNIVDPQSTAFMRTDEGRLGAEYPIQHQWVPYDQISRNLKRAIIASEDANFVNNNGYETDAILQAWERNKQRGHIVRGGSTISQQLARNLFLSREKSYIRKGQELIITWMLETLLDKERIFEIYLNSVEWGNGVYGAEAAAHYYYRTSASKLTAWQAARLAVMLPRPKYFDEHRNSPYLAQRASVIARRMGAAELPH
;
A
#
# COMPACT_ATOMS: atom_id res chain seq x y z
N MET A 1 -49.00 -41.17 -28.90
CA MET A 1 -48.56 -39.77 -28.69
C MET A 1 -47.73 -39.73 -27.40
N PRO A 2 -46.40 -39.52 -27.45
CA PRO A 2 -45.61 -39.40 -26.22
C PRO A 2 -45.78 -37.99 -25.61
N GLY A 3 -46.13 -37.99 -24.32
CA GLY A 3 -46.31 -36.77 -23.54
C GLY A 3 -45.00 -35.94 -23.46
N ARG A 4 -45.07 -34.67 -23.80
CA ARG A 4 -44.02 -33.69 -23.55
C ARG A 4 -43.91 -33.51 -22.04
N GLU A 5 -42.85 -34.03 -21.42
CA GLU A 5 -42.44 -33.61 -20.09
C GLU A 5 -42.18 -32.13 -20.08
N ALA A 6 -42.99 -31.39 -19.34
CA ALA A 6 -42.80 -29.96 -19.14
C ALA A 6 -41.55 -29.76 -18.27
N ALA A 7 -40.44 -29.28 -18.88
CA ALA A 7 -39.24 -28.88 -18.17
C ALA A 7 -39.64 -27.84 -17.11
N THR A 8 -39.62 -28.25 -15.84
CA THR A 8 -39.92 -27.34 -14.72
C THR A 8 -38.85 -26.25 -14.65
N ARG A 9 -39.22 -24.99 -14.92
CA ARG A 9 -38.32 -23.86 -14.77
C ARG A 9 -37.86 -23.81 -13.31
N PRO A 10 -36.56 -23.73 -13.05
CA PRO A 10 -36.08 -23.61 -11.65
C PRO A 10 -36.67 -22.39 -10.97
N GLY A 11 -37.24 -22.57 -9.78
CA GLY A 11 -37.84 -21.47 -9.01
C GLY A 11 -36.79 -20.42 -8.64
N ALA A 12 -37.22 -19.19 -8.37
CA ALA A 12 -36.36 -18.03 -8.05
C ALA A 12 -35.28 -18.36 -6.99
N LEU A 13 -35.60 -19.22 -6.00
CA LEU A 13 -34.66 -19.66 -4.98
C LEU A 13 -33.47 -20.44 -5.54
N ARG A 14 -33.67 -21.26 -6.57
CA ARG A 14 -32.57 -21.98 -7.23
C ARG A 14 -31.64 -21.03 -8.00
N TRP A 15 -32.20 -20.01 -8.65
CA TRP A 15 -31.41 -18.98 -9.32
C TRP A 15 -30.58 -18.15 -8.33
N LEU A 16 -31.14 -17.79 -7.17
CA LEU A 16 -30.41 -17.11 -6.10
C LEU A 16 -29.30 -17.98 -5.53
N ALA A 17 -29.53 -19.30 -5.36
CA ALA A 17 -28.50 -20.24 -4.92
C ALA A 17 -27.36 -20.35 -5.95
N TYR A 18 -27.66 -20.44 -7.24
CA TYR A 18 -26.63 -20.44 -8.29
C TYR A 18 -25.84 -19.13 -8.33
N ALA A 19 -26.52 -17.98 -8.25
CA ALA A 19 -25.85 -16.68 -8.20
C ALA A 19 -24.93 -16.58 -6.98
N GLY A 20 -25.36 -17.02 -5.80
CA GLY A 20 -24.54 -17.09 -4.60
C GLY A 20 -23.32 -18.01 -4.75
N ALA A 21 -23.51 -19.19 -5.36
CA ALA A 21 -22.42 -20.11 -5.61
C ALA A 21 -21.39 -19.53 -6.59
N VAL A 22 -21.84 -18.93 -7.70
CA VAL A 22 -20.94 -18.28 -8.67
C VAL A 22 -20.17 -17.14 -8.01
N PHE A 23 -20.83 -16.32 -7.19
CA PHE A 23 -20.17 -15.25 -6.45
C PHE A 23 -19.11 -15.79 -5.48
N ALA A 24 -19.43 -16.85 -4.73
CA ALA A 24 -18.48 -17.47 -3.82
C ALA A 24 -17.25 -18.04 -4.54
N ILE A 25 -17.47 -18.73 -5.68
CA ILE A 25 -16.38 -19.27 -6.52
C ILE A 25 -15.52 -18.13 -7.05
N ALA A 26 -16.12 -17.08 -7.59
CA ALA A 26 -15.39 -15.91 -8.11
C ALA A 26 -14.56 -15.22 -7.00
N TRP A 27 -15.13 -15.09 -5.80
CA TRP A 27 -14.42 -14.53 -4.67
C TRP A 27 -13.23 -15.38 -4.23
N VAL A 28 -13.40 -16.71 -4.13
CA VAL A 28 -12.31 -17.65 -3.81
C VAL A 28 -11.23 -17.60 -4.88
N ALA A 29 -11.60 -17.60 -6.17
CA ALA A 29 -10.65 -17.48 -7.27
C ALA A 29 -9.85 -16.16 -7.20
N LEU A 30 -10.48 -15.07 -6.84
CA LEU A 30 -9.81 -13.77 -6.63
C LEU A 30 -8.82 -13.83 -5.47
N GLN A 31 -9.18 -14.47 -4.34
CA GLN A 31 -8.26 -14.63 -3.22
C GLN A 31 -7.06 -15.53 -3.60
N ALA A 32 -7.32 -16.62 -4.33
CA ALA A 32 -6.27 -17.51 -4.84
C ALA A 32 -5.31 -16.76 -5.79
N TYR A 33 -5.84 -15.91 -6.66
CA TYR A 33 -5.03 -15.06 -7.53
C TYR A 33 -4.09 -14.15 -6.72
N TYR A 34 -4.59 -13.45 -5.70
CA TYR A 34 -3.75 -12.61 -4.85
C TYR A 34 -2.70 -13.43 -4.09
N PHE A 35 -3.10 -14.57 -3.55
CA PHE A 35 -2.19 -15.46 -2.84
C PHE A 35 -1.03 -15.93 -3.73
N VAL A 36 -1.32 -16.40 -4.93
CA VAL A 36 -0.30 -16.85 -5.89
C VAL A 36 0.60 -15.70 -6.32
N GLN A 37 0.05 -14.54 -6.60
CA GLN A 37 0.85 -13.34 -6.94
C GLN A 37 1.82 -12.98 -5.82
N ILE A 38 1.36 -12.92 -4.58
CA ILE A 38 2.19 -12.58 -3.42
C ILE A 38 3.25 -13.67 -3.19
N ALA A 39 2.90 -14.95 -3.32
CA ALA A 39 3.86 -16.04 -3.18
C ALA A 39 4.99 -15.96 -4.23
N LEU A 40 4.66 -15.59 -5.47
CA LEU A 40 5.65 -15.37 -6.54
C LEU A 40 6.60 -14.21 -6.23
N TRP A 41 6.18 -13.21 -5.46
CA TRP A 41 7.01 -12.06 -5.11
C TRP A 41 8.14 -12.36 -4.08
N ASN A 42 8.24 -13.60 -3.61
CA ASN A 42 9.48 -14.07 -2.98
C ASN A 42 10.65 -14.17 -3.97
N ILE A 43 10.35 -14.30 -5.27
CA ILE A 43 11.36 -14.62 -6.31
C ILE A 43 11.39 -13.53 -7.39
N VAL A 44 10.24 -12.93 -7.69
CA VAL A 44 10.07 -11.97 -8.80
C VAL A 44 9.61 -10.62 -8.25
N ASP A 45 10.14 -9.53 -8.79
CA ASP A 45 9.73 -8.19 -8.39
C ASP A 45 8.41 -7.78 -9.05
N PRO A 46 7.47 -7.14 -8.30
CA PRO A 46 6.27 -6.56 -8.89
C PRO A 46 6.63 -5.47 -9.90
N GLN A 47 6.16 -5.62 -11.13
CA GLN A 47 6.44 -4.66 -12.20
C GLN A 47 5.48 -3.46 -12.20
N SER A 48 4.28 -3.62 -11.65
CA SER A 48 3.24 -2.58 -11.62
C SER A 48 2.29 -2.79 -10.45
N THR A 49 1.71 -1.70 -9.97
CA THR A 49 0.70 -1.72 -8.92
C THR A 49 -0.67 -1.28 -9.46
N ALA A 50 -1.75 -1.53 -8.69
CA ALA A 50 -3.08 -1.02 -9.04
C ALA A 50 -3.09 0.51 -9.12
N PHE A 51 -2.31 1.18 -8.27
CA PHE A 51 -2.19 2.64 -8.28
C PHE A 51 -1.43 3.14 -9.51
N MET A 52 -0.32 2.49 -9.91
CA MET A 52 0.40 2.81 -11.14
C MET A 52 -0.51 2.67 -12.36
N ARG A 53 -1.19 1.53 -12.53
CA ARG A 53 -2.13 1.30 -13.64
C ARG A 53 -3.25 2.33 -13.69
N THR A 54 -3.77 2.74 -12.54
CA THR A 54 -4.79 3.79 -12.47
C THR A 54 -4.25 5.14 -12.94
N ASP A 55 -3.03 5.48 -12.52
CA ASP A 55 -2.39 6.74 -12.91
C ASP A 55 -1.92 6.72 -14.36
N GLU A 56 -1.44 5.59 -14.91
CA GLU A 56 -1.16 5.43 -16.36
C GLU A 56 -2.40 5.76 -17.20
N GLY A 57 -3.56 5.21 -16.83
CA GLY A 57 -4.82 5.51 -17.51
C GLY A 57 -5.27 6.97 -17.36
N ARG A 58 -4.95 7.62 -16.24
CA ARG A 58 -5.32 9.02 -15.97
C ARG A 58 -4.38 10.03 -16.65
N LEU A 59 -3.08 9.75 -16.63
CA LEU A 59 -2.04 10.66 -17.13
C LEU A 59 -1.87 10.58 -18.66
N GLY A 60 -2.15 9.40 -19.23
CA GLY A 60 -1.95 9.14 -20.65
C GLY A 60 -0.46 9.03 -21.06
N ALA A 61 -0.22 8.82 -22.34
CA ALA A 61 1.12 8.59 -22.87
C ALA A 61 2.05 9.83 -22.78
N GLU A 62 1.50 11.03 -22.62
CA GLU A 62 2.29 12.27 -22.52
C GLU A 62 3.04 12.40 -21.19
N TYR A 63 2.56 11.72 -20.15
CA TYR A 63 3.14 11.75 -18.81
C TYR A 63 3.38 10.33 -18.29
N PRO A 64 4.41 9.63 -18.78
CA PRO A 64 4.69 8.26 -18.37
C PRO A 64 4.99 8.18 -16.88
N ILE A 65 4.60 7.06 -16.28
CA ILE A 65 4.95 6.73 -14.89
C ILE A 65 6.47 6.65 -14.76
N GLN A 66 7.00 7.37 -13.77
CA GLN A 66 8.40 7.28 -13.37
C GLN A 66 8.52 6.21 -12.30
N HIS A 67 9.14 5.11 -12.65
CA HIS A 67 9.35 3.98 -11.76
C HIS A 67 10.65 3.26 -12.13
N GLN A 68 11.46 2.99 -11.13
CA GLN A 68 12.67 2.19 -11.28
C GLN A 68 12.84 1.37 -10.01
N TRP A 69 12.88 0.04 -10.18
CA TRP A 69 13.17 -0.87 -9.08
C TRP A 69 14.63 -0.82 -8.70
N VAL A 70 14.91 -0.84 -7.40
CA VAL A 70 16.26 -1.01 -6.85
C VAL A 70 16.21 -2.00 -5.69
N PRO A 71 17.22 -2.89 -5.54
CA PRO A 71 17.30 -3.82 -4.42
C PRO A 71 17.31 -3.12 -3.06
N TYR A 72 16.85 -3.84 -2.03
CA TYR A 72 16.74 -3.30 -0.67
C TYR A 72 18.03 -2.68 -0.15
N ASP A 73 19.19 -3.32 -0.37
CA ASP A 73 20.51 -2.85 0.04
C ASP A 73 20.96 -1.56 -0.67
N GLN A 74 20.42 -1.29 -1.86
CA GLN A 74 20.69 -0.08 -2.64
C GLN A 74 19.79 1.11 -2.23
N ILE A 75 18.91 0.94 -1.27
CA ILE A 75 18.12 2.03 -0.70
C ILE A 75 18.78 2.51 0.60
N SER A 76 18.96 3.83 0.73
CA SER A 76 19.67 4.40 1.89
C SER A 76 19.01 4.00 3.21
N ARG A 77 19.83 3.69 4.22
CA ARG A 77 19.36 3.44 5.59
C ARG A 77 18.59 4.65 6.16
N ASN A 78 18.92 5.86 5.71
CA ASN A 78 18.21 7.06 6.10
C ASN A 78 16.74 7.03 5.65
N LEU A 79 16.48 6.66 4.37
CA LEU A 79 15.10 6.59 3.86
C LEU A 79 14.32 5.49 4.56
N LYS A 80 14.90 4.30 4.70
CA LYS A 80 14.29 3.17 5.40
C LYS A 80 13.87 3.55 6.83
N ARG A 81 14.79 4.14 7.61
CA ARG A 81 14.51 4.59 8.98
C ARG A 81 13.49 5.73 9.06
N ALA A 82 13.57 6.69 8.14
CA ALA A 82 12.64 7.82 8.10
C ALA A 82 11.20 7.35 7.86
N ILE A 83 11.00 6.40 6.96
CA ILE A 83 9.68 5.83 6.64
C ILE A 83 9.14 5.04 7.84
N ILE A 84 9.91 4.13 8.43
CA ILE A 84 9.48 3.39 9.62
C ILE A 84 9.12 4.35 10.74
N ALA A 85 9.97 5.33 11.05
CA ALA A 85 9.71 6.31 12.10
C ALA A 85 8.48 7.20 11.84
N SER A 86 8.09 7.38 10.57
CA SER A 86 6.95 8.22 10.17
C SER A 86 5.65 7.46 10.06
N GLU A 87 5.68 6.27 9.46
CA GLU A 87 4.50 5.53 9.01
C GLU A 87 4.13 4.37 9.93
N ASP A 88 5.13 3.68 10.48
CA ASP A 88 4.90 2.45 11.24
C ASP A 88 6.09 2.16 12.15
N ALA A 89 6.17 2.83 13.29
CA ALA A 89 7.32 2.73 14.20
C ALA A 89 7.54 1.31 14.77
N ASN A 90 6.51 0.47 14.77
CA ASN A 90 6.56 -0.91 15.25
C ASN A 90 6.55 -1.94 14.10
N PHE A 91 6.90 -1.54 12.88
CA PHE A 91 6.81 -2.36 11.67
C PHE A 91 7.45 -3.75 11.82
N VAL A 92 8.65 -3.79 12.41
CA VAL A 92 9.42 -5.04 12.55
C VAL A 92 8.72 -6.05 13.47
N ASN A 93 7.99 -5.57 14.48
CA ASN A 93 7.41 -6.38 15.54
C ASN A 93 5.88 -6.57 15.41
N ASN A 94 5.20 -5.87 14.49
CA ASN A 94 3.78 -6.09 14.27
C ASN A 94 3.53 -7.18 13.20
N ASN A 95 2.34 -7.75 13.19
CA ASN A 95 1.90 -8.74 12.19
C ASN A 95 1.01 -8.08 11.11
N GLY A 96 1.37 -6.87 10.67
CA GLY A 96 0.61 -6.09 9.70
C GLY A 96 -0.59 -5.34 10.30
N TYR A 97 -0.84 -5.51 11.59
CA TYR A 97 -1.94 -4.85 12.31
C TYR A 97 -1.44 -4.27 13.63
N GLU A 98 -1.78 -3.02 13.88
CA GLU A 98 -1.63 -2.39 15.20
C GLU A 98 -2.98 -2.37 15.91
N THR A 99 -3.31 -3.43 16.63
CA THR A 99 -4.58 -3.56 17.37
C THR A 99 -4.77 -2.41 18.37
N ASP A 100 -3.72 -2.04 19.08
CA ASP A 100 -3.77 -0.95 20.05
C ASP A 100 -3.95 0.42 19.38
N ALA A 101 -3.32 0.66 18.23
CA ALA A 101 -3.52 1.88 17.45
C ALA A 101 -4.93 1.95 16.86
N ILE A 102 -5.50 0.82 16.46
CA ILE A 102 -6.90 0.73 15.98
C ILE A 102 -7.86 1.06 17.12
N LEU A 103 -7.69 0.48 18.30
CA LEU A 103 -8.51 0.75 19.49
C LEU A 103 -8.41 2.22 19.92
N GLN A 104 -7.20 2.76 20.02
CA GLN A 104 -6.98 4.17 20.35
C GLN A 104 -7.51 5.13 19.29
N ALA A 105 -7.43 4.76 18.00
CA ALA A 105 -8.02 5.56 16.92
C ALA A 105 -9.55 5.52 17.02
N TRP A 106 -10.15 4.37 17.34
CA TRP A 106 -11.59 4.22 17.53
C TRP A 106 -12.09 5.04 18.73
N GLU A 107 -11.40 5.00 19.86
CA GLU A 107 -11.74 5.80 21.05
C GLU A 107 -11.62 7.32 20.77
N ARG A 108 -10.54 7.75 20.09
CA ARG A 108 -10.35 9.15 19.66
C ARG A 108 -11.41 9.60 18.65
N ASN A 109 -11.80 8.74 17.73
CA ASN A 109 -12.86 9.04 16.76
C ASN A 109 -14.22 9.16 17.43
N LYS A 110 -14.51 8.32 18.44
CA LYS A 110 -15.73 8.42 19.25
C LYS A 110 -15.82 9.74 20.02
N GLN A 111 -14.68 10.23 20.52
CA GLN A 111 -14.61 11.48 21.27
C GLN A 111 -14.66 12.75 20.39
N ARG A 112 -14.16 12.67 19.14
CA ARG A 112 -13.99 13.85 18.26
C ARG A 112 -15.00 13.92 17.12
N GLY A 113 -15.83 12.94 16.92
CA GLY A 113 -16.86 12.92 15.87
C GLY A 113 -16.34 12.90 14.43
N HIS A 114 -15.03 12.77 14.22
CA HIS A 114 -14.42 12.66 12.88
C HIS A 114 -13.24 11.69 12.88
N ILE A 115 -12.99 11.08 11.72
CA ILE A 115 -11.91 10.09 11.55
C ILE A 115 -10.55 10.77 11.66
N VAL A 116 -9.81 10.47 12.73
CA VAL A 116 -8.42 10.90 12.90
C VAL A 116 -7.53 9.96 12.08
N ARG A 117 -6.70 10.51 11.19
CA ARG A 117 -5.72 9.76 10.40
C ARG A 117 -4.62 9.20 11.29
N GLY A 118 -4.16 8.00 10.97
CA GLY A 118 -2.96 7.39 11.54
C GLY A 118 -3.22 6.08 12.27
N GLY A 119 -3.38 4.99 11.53
CA GLY A 119 -3.59 3.65 12.07
C GLY A 119 -3.42 2.57 11.01
N SER A 120 -2.90 2.90 9.82
CA SER A 120 -2.60 1.90 8.81
C SER A 120 -1.11 1.62 8.80
N THR A 121 -0.73 0.35 8.96
CA THR A 121 0.65 -0.13 8.89
C THR A 121 1.21 -0.04 7.47
N ILE A 122 2.53 -0.18 7.33
CA ILE A 122 3.22 -0.28 6.04
C ILE A 122 2.62 -1.42 5.21
N SER A 123 2.38 -2.59 5.79
CA SER A 123 1.79 -3.76 5.10
C SER A 123 0.38 -3.50 4.60
N GLN A 124 -0.46 -2.77 5.35
CA GLN A 124 -1.81 -2.37 4.91
C GLN A 124 -1.75 -1.35 3.77
N GLN A 125 -0.81 -0.40 3.83
CA GLN A 125 -0.59 0.55 2.75
C GLN A 125 -0.12 -0.16 1.49
N LEU A 126 0.79 -1.13 1.62
CA LEU A 126 1.27 -1.96 0.51
C LEU A 126 0.15 -2.77 -0.13
N ALA A 127 -0.63 -3.50 0.66
CA ALA A 127 -1.79 -4.27 0.19
C ALA A 127 -2.73 -3.42 -0.67
N ARG A 128 -3.04 -2.21 -0.20
CA ARG A 128 -3.87 -1.26 -0.93
C ARG A 128 -3.23 -0.82 -2.25
N ASN A 129 -1.96 -0.42 -2.23
CA ASN A 129 -1.27 0.11 -3.41
C ASN A 129 -1.14 -0.93 -4.52
N LEU A 130 -0.87 -2.19 -4.15
CA LEU A 130 -0.65 -3.28 -5.09
C LEU A 130 -1.91 -3.73 -5.81
N PHE A 131 -3.05 -3.84 -5.09
CA PHE A 131 -4.21 -4.57 -5.57
C PHE A 131 -5.52 -3.79 -5.57
N LEU A 132 -5.65 -2.71 -4.81
CA LEU A 132 -6.95 -2.09 -4.53
C LEU A 132 -7.06 -0.68 -5.10
N SER A 133 -8.30 -0.16 -5.13
CA SER A 133 -8.58 1.21 -5.55
C SER A 133 -8.26 2.22 -4.44
N ARG A 134 -8.21 3.52 -4.82
CA ARG A 134 -8.07 4.64 -3.87
C ARG A 134 -9.38 4.97 -3.16
N GLU A 135 -10.50 4.43 -3.62
CA GLU A 135 -11.81 4.68 -3.04
C GLU A 135 -11.91 4.17 -1.61
N LYS A 136 -12.69 4.89 -0.79
CA LYS A 136 -12.91 4.53 0.60
C LYS A 136 -14.22 3.76 0.73
N SER A 137 -14.14 2.45 1.03
CA SER A 137 -15.28 1.62 1.38
C SER A 137 -14.92 0.60 2.43
N TYR A 138 -15.89 0.13 3.19
CA TYR A 138 -15.67 -0.93 4.19
C TYR A 138 -15.33 -2.26 3.53
N ILE A 139 -15.91 -2.57 2.36
CA ILE A 139 -15.61 -3.78 1.58
C ILE A 139 -14.14 -3.77 1.16
N ARG A 140 -13.69 -2.65 0.59
CA ARG A 140 -12.28 -2.48 0.24
C ARG A 140 -11.36 -2.62 1.47
N LYS A 141 -11.76 -2.06 2.62
CA LYS A 141 -10.96 -2.19 3.86
C LYS A 141 -10.92 -3.64 4.34
N GLY A 142 -12.01 -4.39 4.26
CA GLY A 142 -12.01 -5.83 4.54
C GLY A 142 -11.06 -6.60 3.61
N GLN A 143 -11.09 -6.31 2.31
CA GLN A 143 -10.17 -6.91 1.34
C GLN A 143 -8.71 -6.52 1.61
N GLU A 144 -8.44 -5.28 1.99
CA GLU A 144 -7.10 -4.81 2.40
C GLU A 144 -6.55 -5.64 3.57
N LEU A 145 -7.39 -5.94 4.57
CA LEU A 145 -6.99 -6.75 5.71
C LEU A 145 -6.64 -8.20 5.30
N ILE A 146 -7.42 -8.82 4.42
CA ILE A 146 -7.14 -10.16 3.91
C ILE A 146 -5.81 -10.19 3.16
N ILE A 147 -5.57 -9.24 2.27
CA ILE A 147 -4.31 -9.14 1.51
C ILE A 147 -3.13 -8.86 2.45
N THR A 148 -3.31 -8.02 3.47
CA THR A 148 -2.29 -7.76 4.48
C THR A 148 -1.88 -9.05 5.20
N TRP A 149 -2.85 -9.87 5.60
CA TRP A 149 -2.57 -11.17 6.19
C TRP A 149 -1.79 -12.09 5.24
N MET A 150 -2.12 -12.10 3.95
CA MET A 150 -1.39 -12.87 2.94
C MET A 150 0.07 -12.38 2.80
N LEU A 151 0.30 -11.06 2.75
CA LEU A 151 1.64 -10.48 2.70
C LEU A 151 2.49 -10.91 3.90
N GLU A 152 1.96 -10.77 5.11
CA GLU A 152 2.65 -11.09 6.36
C GLU A 152 2.88 -12.60 6.55
N THR A 153 2.05 -13.43 5.92
CA THR A 153 2.19 -14.90 5.99
C THR A 153 3.18 -15.45 4.98
N LEU A 154 3.30 -14.83 3.82
CA LEU A 154 4.04 -15.36 2.68
C LEU A 154 5.40 -14.69 2.48
N LEU A 155 5.60 -13.47 2.95
CA LEU A 155 6.81 -12.67 2.77
C LEU A 155 7.41 -12.34 4.14
N ASP A 156 8.73 -12.24 4.22
CA ASP A 156 9.39 -11.65 5.38
C ASP A 156 9.27 -10.12 5.41
N LYS A 157 9.60 -9.52 6.55
CA LYS A 157 9.50 -8.07 6.75
C LYS A 157 10.40 -7.26 5.83
N GLU A 158 11.59 -7.77 5.52
CA GLU A 158 12.50 -7.09 4.60
C GLU A 158 11.90 -7.04 3.20
N ARG A 159 11.36 -8.17 2.71
CA ARG A 159 10.73 -8.23 1.39
C ARG A 159 9.46 -7.39 1.30
N ILE A 160 8.59 -7.41 2.31
CA ILE A 160 7.44 -6.51 2.38
C ILE A 160 7.88 -5.05 2.26
N PHE A 161 8.93 -4.68 3.00
CA PHE A 161 9.42 -3.32 3.01
C PHE A 161 10.13 -2.92 1.71
N GLU A 162 10.89 -3.83 1.12
CA GLU A 162 11.50 -3.62 -0.20
C GLU A 162 10.44 -3.33 -1.27
N ILE A 163 9.39 -4.17 -1.33
CA ILE A 163 8.29 -3.97 -2.26
C ILE A 163 7.58 -2.63 -1.98
N TYR A 164 7.35 -2.28 -0.71
CA TYR A 164 6.75 -1.00 -0.34
C TYR A 164 7.58 0.18 -0.83
N LEU A 165 8.88 0.18 -0.55
CA LEU A 165 9.81 1.25 -0.94
C LEU A 165 9.88 1.45 -2.45
N ASN A 166 9.74 0.37 -3.22
CA ASN A 166 9.74 0.41 -4.68
C ASN A 166 8.36 0.68 -5.30
N SER A 167 7.27 0.64 -4.52
CA SER A 167 5.90 0.70 -5.05
C SER A 167 5.10 1.91 -4.60
N VAL A 168 5.50 2.57 -3.51
CA VAL A 168 4.72 3.68 -2.95
C VAL A 168 4.83 4.94 -3.82
N GLU A 169 3.73 5.70 -3.87
CA GLU A 169 3.63 6.96 -4.60
C GLU A 169 4.26 8.11 -3.81
N TRP A 170 5.12 8.90 -4.43
CA TRP A 170 5.68 10.13 -3.86
C TRP A 170 5.21 11.41 -4.56
N GLY A 171 4.63 11.33 -5.74
CA GLY A 171 4.16 12.48 -6.51
C GLY A 171 3.27 12.07 -7.66
N ASN A 172 2.91 13.01 -8.50
CA ASN A 172 2.07 12.74 -9.66
C ASN A 172 2.82 11.87 -10.69
N GLY A 173 2.52 10.59 -10.73
CA GLY A 173 3.20 9.62 -11.59
C GLY A 173 4.62 9.23 -11.13
N VAL A 174 5.02 9.54 -9.88
CA VAL A 174 6.33 9.20 -9.32
C VAL A 174 6.18 8.08 -8.30
N TYR A 175 6.73 6.92 -8.61
CA TYR A 175 6.61 5.70 -7.82
C TYR A 175 7.96 5.09 -7.50
N GLY A 176 8.14 4.66 -6.26
CA GLY A 176 9.36 4.02 -5.78
C GLY A 176 10.45 5.01 -5.37
N ALA A 177 11.35 4.51 -4.51
CA ALA A 177 12.39 5.30 -3.86
C ALA A 177 13.39 5.91 -4.84
N GLU A 178 13.78 5.15 -5.88
CA GLU A 178 14.76 5.61 -6.87
C GLU A 178 14.19 6.73 -7.72
N ALA A 179 12.97 6.55 -8.25
CA ALA A 179 12.31 7.60 -9.03
C ALA A 179 12.10 8.88 -8.18
N ALA A 180 11.69 8.73 -6.90
CA ALA A 180 11.53 9.86 -6.00
C ALA A 180 12.86 10.59 -5.72
N ALA A 181 13.96 9.85 -5.52
CA ALA A 181 15.27 10.43 -5.29
C ALA A 181 15.75 11.24 -6.51
N HIS A 182 15.56 10.71 -7.70
CA HIS A 182 15.88 11.43 -8.95
C HIS A 182 14.99 12.65 -9.17
N TYR A 183 13.69 12.49 -8.99
CA TYR A 183 12.72 13.55 -9.27
C TYR A 183 12.86 14.75 -8.33
N TYR A 184 13.05 14.52 -7.02
CA TYR A 184 13.12 15.60 -6.05
C TYR A 184 14.52 16.13 -5.79
N TYR A 185 15.57 15.29 -5.94
CA TYR A 185 16.92 15.62 -5.49
C TYR A 185 18.01 15.36 -6.53
N ARG A 186 17.68 14.84 -7.72
CA ARG A 186 18.64 14.49 -8.78
C ARG A 186 19.78 13.60 -8.26
N THR A 187 19.44 12.66 -7.41
CA THR A 187 20.36 11.69 -6.79
C THR A 187 19.75 10.31 -6.79
N SER A 188 20.53 9.27 -6.48
CA SER A 188 20.02 7.90 -6.31
C SER A 188 19.44 7.68 -4.91
N ALA A 189 18.54 6.68 -4.75
CA ALA A 189 17.96 6.30 -3.47
C ALA A 189 19.01 5.93 -2.43
N SER A 190 20.15 5.35 -2.86
CA SER A 190 21.27 4.98 -1.99
C SER A 190 21.96 6.18 -1.35
N LYS A 191 21.94 7.35 -1.99
CA LYS A 191 22.65 8.57 -1.59
C LYS A 191 21.79 9.58 -0.85
N LEU A 192 20.52 9.26 -0.57
CA LEU A 192 19.64 10.18 0.16
C LEU A 192 20.19 10.50 1.55
N THR A 193 20.38 11.79 1.82
CA THR A 193 20.77 12.29 3.14
C THR A 193 19.61 12.13 4.16
N ALA A 194 19.92 12.22 5.44
CA ALA A 194 18.92 12.14 6.51
C ALA A 194 17.78 13.17 6.34
N TRP A 195 18.12 14.39 5.91
CA TRP A 195 17.15 15.45 5.67
C TRP A 195 16.26 15.17 4.46
N GLN A 196 16.84 14.74 3.33
CA GLN A 196 16.10 14.38 2.12
C GLN A 196 15.16 13.21 2.39
N ALA A 197 15.65 12.17 3.05
CA ALA A 197 14.89 11.01 3.47
C ALA A 197 13.69 11.38 4.36
N ALA A 198 13.93 12.20 5.38
CA ALA A 198 12.86 12.67 6.28
C ALA A 198 11.80 13.47 5.52
N ARG A 199 12.19 14.31 4.57
CA ARG A 199 11.23 15.07 3.73
C ARG A 199 10.38 14.15 2.86
N LEU A 200 10.98 13.15 2.21
CA LEU A 200 10.24 12.17 1.43
C LEU A 200 9.23 11.40 2.30
N ALA A 201 9.63 10.99 3.50
CA ALA A 201 8.73 10.31 4.42
C ALA A 201 7.51 11.17 4.82
N VAL A 202 7.68 12.49 5.02
CA VAL A 202 6.55 13.40 5.30
C VAL A 202 5.56 13.48 4.14
N MET A 203 6.00 13.26 2.90
CA MET A 203 5.15 13.39 1.71
C MET A 203 4.18 12.21 1.53
N LEU A 204 4.52 11.01 2.05
CA LEU A 204 3.77 9.76 1.83
C LEU A 204 2.26 9.84 2.13
N PRO A 205 1.78 10.50 3.18
CA PRO A 205 0.34 10.57 3.46
C PRO A 205 -0.48 11.36 2.42
N ARG A 206 0.18 12.29 1.67
CA ARG A 206 -0.46 13.16 0.67
C ARG A 206 0.51 13.49 -0.46
N PRO A 207 1.02 12.48 -1.22
CA PRO A 207 2.14 12.67 -2.13
C PRO A 207 1.87 13.71 -3.21
N LYS A 208 0.73 13.65 -3.89
CA LYS A 208 0.36 14.62 -4.95
C LYS A 208 0.24 16.05 -4.41
N TYR A 209 -0.31 16.21 -3.21
CA TYR A 209 -0.42 17.54 -2.60
C TYR A 209 0.97 18.13 -2.30
N PHE A 210 1.88 17.35 -1.72
CA PHE A 210 3.22 17.83 -1.41
C PHE A 210 4.12 17.94 -2.63
N ASP A 211 3.84 17.23 -3.71
CA ASP A 211 4.51 17.42 -4.98
C ASP A 211 4.26 18.85 -5.55
N GLU A 212 3.04 19.34 -5.40
CA GLU A 212 2.68 20.73 -5.77
C GLU A 212 3.15 21.78 -4.73
N HIS A 213 3.32 21.37 -3.45
CA HIS A 213 3.64 22.26 -2.34
C HIS A 213 4.99 21.93 -1.68
N ARG A 214 6.04 21.76 -2.51
CA ARG A 214 7.38 21.32 -2.07
C ARG A 214 8.04 22.23 -1.04
N ASN A 215 7.72 23.52 -1.03
CA ASN A 215 8.28 24.51 -0.12
C ASN A 215 7.41 24.78 1.10
N SER A 216 6.43 23.93 1.38
CA SER A 216 5.56 24.07 2.56
C SER A 216 6.38 24.10 3.87
N PRO A 217 6.18 25.11 4.75
CA PRO A 217 6.80 25.14 6.07
C PRO A 217 6.49 23.89 6.90
N TYR A 218 5.31 23.31 6.71
CA TYR A 218 4.90 22.06 7.36
C TYR A 218 5.85 20.91 7.00
N LEU A 219 6.25 20.77 5.72
CA LEU A 219 7.22 19.76 5.29
C LEU A 219 8.55 19.89 6.04
N ALA A 220 9.08 21.10 6.14
CA ALA A 220 10.34 21.35 6.82
C ALA A 220 10.24 21.04 8.34
N GLN A 221 9.16 21.50 9.00
CA GLN A 221 8.93 21.26 10.41
C GLN A 221 8.78 19.76 10.72
N ARG A 222 7.97 19.03 9.94
CA ARG A 222 7.75 17.59 10.15
C ARG A 222 9.00 16.78 9.83
N ALA A 223 9.75 17.14 8.78
CA ALA A 223 11.02 16.50 8.43
C ALA A 223 12.04 16.61 9.58
N SER A 224 12.12 17.78 10.25
CA SER A 224 12.97 17.95 11.43
C SER A 224 12.61 16.98 12.57
N VAL A 225 11.31 16.74 12.79
CA VAL A 225 10.85 15.80 13.81
C VAL A 225 11.23 14.36 13.44
N ILE A 226 11.02 13.97 12.19
CA ILE A 226 11.37 12.63 11.72
C ILE A 226 12.87 12.42 11.76
N ALA A 227 13.67 13.38 11.29
CA ALA A 227 15.14 13.30 11.30
C ALA A 227 15.71 13.08 12.71
N ARG A 228 15.10 13.66 13.75
CA ARG A 228 15.51 13.41 15.14
C ARG A 228 15.12 12.02 15.67
N ARG A 229 14.02 11.44 15.18
CA ARG A 229 13.45 10.16 15.68
C ARG A 229 13.93 8.96 14.91
N MET A 230 14.23 9.10 13.63
CA MET A 230 14.54 7.98 12.73
C MET A 230 15.78 7.17 13.14
N GLY A 231 16.68 7.75 13.97
CA GLY A 231 17.83 7.01 14.48
C GLY A 231 17.48 5.81 15.35
N ALA A 232 16.33 5.88 16.05
CA ALA A 232 15.81 4.80 16.89
C ALA A 232 14.96 3.76 16.11
N ALA A 233 14.68 3.98 14.81
CA ALA A 233 13.89 3.05 14.03
C ALA A 233 14.69 1.77 13.75
N GLU A 234 14.09 0.64 14.12
CA GLU A 234 14.59 -0.70 13.82
C GLU A 234 14.30 -1.03 12.34
N LEU A 235 15.27 -1.66 11.66
CA LEU A 235 15.11 -2.10 10.29
C LEU A 235 14.94 -3.62 10.25
N PRO A 236 14.10 -4.15 9.35
CA PRO A 236 14.01 -5.58 9.12
C PRO A 236 15.33 -6.12 8.55
N HIS A 237 15.60 -7.38 8.87
CA HIS A 237 16.78 -8.15 8.48
C HIS A 237 16.36 -9.35 7.67
#